data_71b485e2767dc4cd02ee5e3e279feff4
#
_entry.id   71b485e2767dc4cd02ee5e3e279feff4
#
_cell.length_a   1.000
_cell.length_b   1.000
_cell.length_c   1.000
_cell.angle_alpha   90.00
_cell.angle_beta   90.00
_cell.angle_gamma   90.00
#
_symmetry.space_group_name_H-M   'P 1'
#
loop_
_entity.id
_entity.type
_entity.pdbx_description
1 polymer ?
#
loop_
_entity_poly.entity_id
_entity_poly.type
_entity_poly.pdbx_seq_one_letter_code
_entity_poly.pdbx_strand_id
1 'polypeptide(L)'
;FLEVKRKIGGVRRKSRTAVPVAACRAPFDAPALRSAVEAAPALDYHGNRPQVPVLHLRYERRRYVEAGTGARLSLDTHIGTRWVNDSVLATGALRELTVGVLEVKSPYRHLPRSLEPLAPYLRKTAFSKYAECAESYAYPLSRRL
;
A
#
# COMPACT_ATOMS: atom_id res chain seq x y z
N PHE A 1 13.12 -1.80 1.07
CA PHE A 1 12.93 -3.11 1.75
C PHE A 1 11.77 -3.85 1.17
N LEU A 2 11.85 -5.18 1.30
CA LEU A 2 10.74 -6.07 1.14
C LEU A 2 9.95 -6.11 2.44
N GLU A 3 8.63 -5.95 2.34
CA GLU A 3 7.73 -6.02 3.48
C GLU A 3 6.68 -7.09 3.23
N VAL A 4 6.56 -8.03 4.17
CA VAL A 4 5.52 -9.05 4.16
C VAL A 4 4.54 -8.77 5.27
N LYS A 5 3.25 -8.74 4.93
CA LYS A 5 2.16 -8.61 5.90
C LYS A 5 1.32 -9.87 5.88
N ARG A 6 1.17 -10.49 7.04
CA ARG A 6 0.34 -11.68 7.21
C ARG A 6 -0.77 -11.42 8.23
N LYS A 7 -1.89 -12.09 8.03
CA LYS A 7 -2.97 -12.15 9.02
C LYS A 7 -3.21 -13.63 9.36
N ILE A 8 -2.84 -14.02 10.56
CA ILE A 8 -2.98 -15.41 11.05
C ILE A 8 -3.82 -15.36 12.32
N GLY A 9 -4.95 -16.05 12.35
CA GLY A 9 -5.84 -16.10 13.52
C GLY A 9 -6.28 -14.71 14.02
N GLY A 10 -6.49 -13.75 13.12
CA GLY A 10 -6.83 -12.37 13.48
C GLY A 10 -5.64 -11.46 13.81
N VAL A 11 -4.47 -12.03 14.09
CA VAL A 11 -3.25 -11.27 14.40
C VAL A 11 -2.54 -10.82 13.12
N ARG A 12 -2.24 -9.53 13.03
CA ARG A 12 -1.43 -8.98 11.92
C ARG A 12 0.04 -9.04 12.29
N ARG A 13 0.82 -9.78 11.50
CA ARG A 13 2.28 -9.82 11.58
C ARG A 13 2.87 -9.10 10.38
N LYS A 14 3.99 -8.43 10.61
CA LYS A 14 4.71 -7.66 9.61
C LYS A 14 6.19 -7.96 9.73
N SER A 15 6.79 -8.42 8.65
CA SER A 15 8.22 -8.65 8.53
C SER A 15 8.81 -7.71 7.49
N ARG A 16 10.03 -7.24 7.72
CA ARG A 16 10.78 -6.38 6.79
C ARG A 16 12.19 -6.89 6.63
N THR A 17 12.65 -6.95 5.38
CA THR A 17 14.05 -7.27 5.02
C THR A 17 14.58 -6.16 4.13
N ALA A 18 15.81 -5.73 4.38
CA ALA A 18 16.51 -4.82 3.48
C ALA A 18 16.78 -5.52 2.16
N VAL A 19 16.61 -4.80 1.06
CA VAL A 19 16.97 -5.27 -0.27
C VAL A 19 17.95 -4.28 -0.90
N PRO A 20 18.87 -4.74 -1.78
CA PRO A 20 19.84 -3.88 -2.45
C PRO A 20 19.14 -2.75 -3.20
N VAL A 21 19.74 -1.55 -3.17
CA VAL A 21 19.20 -0.37 -3.86
C VAL A 21 19.08 -0.61 -5.36
N ALA A 22 20.03 -1.34 -5.95
CA ALA A 22 20.00 -1.73 -7.36
C ALA A 22 18.73 -2.51 -7.71
N ALA A 23 18.33 -3.48 -6.86
CA ALA A 23 17.08 -4.23 -7.06
C ALA A 23 15.83 -3.35 -6.95
N CYS A 24 15.86 -2.30 -6.10
CA CYS A 24 14.74 -1.37 -5.97
C CYS A 24 14.59 -0.40 -7.16
N ARG A 25 15.65 -0.21 -7.93
CA ARG A 25 15.67 0.64 -9.13
C ARG A 25 15.43 -0.13 -10.42
N ALA A 26 15.53 -1.46 -10.37
CA ALA A 26 15.27 -2.30 -11.52
C ALA A 26 13.80 -2.22 -11.96
N PRO A 27 13.49 -2.47 -13.23
CA PRO A 27 12.13 -2.70 -13.68
C PRO A 27 11.44 -3.77 -12.82
N PHE A 28 10.14 -3.67 -12.64
CA PHE A 28 9.38 -4.50 -11.69
C PHE A 28 9.38 -6.00 -12.05
N ASP A 29 9.63 -6.31 -13.30
CA ASP A 29 9.76 -7.66 -13.88
C ASP A 29 11.21 -8.16 -13.93
N ALA A 30 12.18 -7.33 -13.50
CA ALA A 30 13.59 -7.68 -13.62
C ALA A 30 13.95 -8.91 -12.77
N PRO A 31 14.78 -9.82 -13.32
CA PRO A 31 15.27 -11.00 -12.58
C PRO A 31 15.94 -10.65 -11.26
N ALA A 32 16.63 -9.50 -11.18
CA ALA A 32 17.29 -9.02 -9.97
C ALA A 32 16.30 -8.77 -8.81
N LEU A 33 15.11 -8.23 -9.10
CA LEU A 33 14.08 -8.05 -8.08
C LEU A 33 13.52 -9.39 -7.63
N ARG A 34 13.27 -10.30 -8.56
CA ARG A 34 12.81 -11.66 -8.27
C ARG A 34 13.80 -12.39 -7.36
N SER A 35 15.08 -12.42 -7.74
CA SER A 35 16.13 -13.04 -6.92
C SER A 35 16.24 -12.41 -5.52
N ALA A 36 16.10 -11.09 -5.41
CA ALA A 36 16.10 -10.40 -4.12
C ALA A 36 14.89 -10.79 -3.26
N VAL A 37 13.75 -11.03 -3.88
CA VAL A 37 12.53 -11.51 -3.20
C VAL A 37 12.72 -12.96 -2.73
N GLU A 38 13.23 -13.82 -3.57
CA GLU A 38 13.47 -15.24 -3.27
C GLU A 38 14.53 -15.45 -2.19
N ALA A 39 15.58 -14.62 -2.19
CA ALA A 39 16.66 -14.67 -1.21
C ALA A 39 16.30 -14.03 0.16
N ALA A 40 15.12 -13.40 0.29
CA ALA A 40 14.77 -12.70 1.51
C ALA A 40 14.31 -13.67 2.62
N PRO A 41 15.07 -13.85 3.70
CA PRO A 41 14.76 -14.83 4.76
C PRO A 41 13.49 -14.52 5.54
N ALA A 42 12.99 -13.29 5.46
CA ALA A 42 11.73 -12.88 6.10
C ALA A 42 10.49 -13.43 5.38
N LEU A 43 10.66 -13.97 4.18
CA LEU A 43 9.64 -14.69 3.46
C LEU A 43 9.59 -16.16 3.93
N ASP A 44 9.26 -16.36 5.16
CA ASP A 44 8.78 -17.66 5.67
C ASP A 44 7.46 -18.02 4.95
N TYR A 45 7.57 -18.06 3.63
CA TYR A 45 6.46 -18.30 2.72
C TYR A 45 6.46 -19.77 2.34
N HIS A 46 5.67 -20.55 3.05
CA HIS A 46 5.49 -21.99 2.79
C HIS A 46 4.65 -22.28 1.54
N GLY A 47 4.81 -21.50 0.48
CA GLY A 47 4.11 -21.70 -0.77
C GLY A 47 5.10 -21.93 -1.91
N ASN A 48 5.08 -23.12 -2.53
CA ASN A 48 5.83 -23.44 -3.76
C ASN A 48 5.36 -22.65 -5.00
N ARG A 49 4.63 -21.53 -4.81
CA ARG A 49 4.16 -20.73 -5.94
C ARG A 49 5.12 -19.59 -6.21
N PRO A 50 5.55 -19.41 -7.46
CA PRO A 50 6.41 -18.28 -7.81
C PRO A 50 5.69 -16.98 -7.51
N GLN A 51 6.42 -16.02 -6.89
CA GLN A 51 5.92 -14.69 -6.68
C GLN A 51 6.00 -13.92 -7.99
N VAL A 52 4.89 -13.34 -8.41
CA VAL A 52 4.85 -12.45 -9.58
C VAL A 52 4.46 -11.05 -9.15
N PRO A 53 5.13 -10.02 -9.66
CA PRO A 53 4.71 -8.64 -9.43
C PRO A 53 3.33 -8.44 -10.08
N VAL A 54 2.43 -7.76 -9.40
CA VAL A 54 1.06 -7.53 -9.87
C VAL A 54 0.88 -6.09 -10.35
N LEU A 55 1.27 -5.14 -9.51
CA LEU A 55 1.20 -3.72 -9.88
C LEU A 55 2.21 -2.88 -9.09
N HIS A 56 2.61 -1.76 -9.68
CA HIS A 56 3.46 -0.75 -9.07
C HIS A 56 2.62 0.46 -8.67
N LEU A 57 2.51 0.70 -7.36
CA LEU A 57 1.82 1.86 -6.79
C LEU A 57 2.76 3.07 -6.65
N ARG A 58 2.21 4.22 -6.95
CA ARG A 58 2.81 5.52 -6.65
C ARG A 58 1.83 6.35 -5.83
N TYR A 59 2.33 7.12 -4.88
CA TYR A 59 1.58 8.15 -4.15
C TYR A 59 2.54 9.16 -3.55
N GLU A 60 2.03 10.34 -3.26
CA GLU A 60 2.72 11.35 -2.48
C GLU A 60 2.32 11.22 -1.02
N ARG A 61 3.28 11.31 -0.09
CA ARG A 61 3.02 11.21 1.34
C ARG A 61 3.57 12.40 2.10
N ARG A 62 2.70 13.11 2.80
CA ARG A 62 3.05 14.08 3.83
C ARG A 62 2.86 13.46 5.21
N ARG A 63 3.82 13.71 6.11
CA ARG A 63 3.79 13.18 7.47
C ARG A 63 3.82 14.32 8.46
N TYR A 64 3.01 14.18 9.51
CA TYR A 64 2.89 15.15 10.59
C TYR A 64 2.92 14.41 11.92
N VAL A 65 3.35 15.11 12.98
CA VAL A 65 3.26 14.65 14.36
C VAL A 65 2.55 15.73 15.15
N GLU A 66 1.50 15.37 15.86
CA GLU A 66 0.82 16.28 16.76
C GLU A 66 1.65 16.42 18.04
N ALA A 67 2.11 17.64 18.34
CA ALA A 67 3.07 17.90 19.43
C ALA A 67 2.55 17.47 20.81
N GLY A 68 1.27 17.73 21.10
CA GLY A 68 0.68 17.46 22.42
C GLY A 68 0.43 15.99 22.73
N THR A 69 0.15 15.16 21.69
CA THR A 69 -0.27 13.76 21.88
C THR A 69 0.73 12.77 21.30
N GLY A 70 1.66 13.22 20.47
CA GLY A 70 2.55 12.36 19.69
C GLY A 70 1.82 11.55 18.61
N ALA A 71 0.57 11.85 18.30
CA ALA A 71 -0.16 11.20 17.23
C ALA A 71 0.52 11.46 15.89
N ARG A 72 0.69 10.40 15.10
CA ARG A 72 1.32 10.45 13.78
C ARG A 72 0.25 10.44 12.71
N LEU A 73 0.30 11.42 11.84
CA LEU A 73 -0.62 11.60 10.73
C LEU A 73 0.14 11.39 9.43
N SER A 74 -0.43 10.67 8.49
CA SER A 74 0.11 10.50 7.14
C SER A 74 -1.01 10.78 6.15
N LEU A 75 -0.83 11.82 5.34
CA LEU A 75 -1.73 12.13 4.22
C LEU A 75 -1.10 11.62 2.94
N ASP A 76 -1.78 10.69 2.28
CA ASP A 76 -1.40 10.13 0.99
C ASP A 76 -2.33 10.69 -0.08
N THR A 77 -1.74 11.30 -1.10
CA THR A 77 -2.42 11.88 -2.26
C THR A 77 -1.82 11.35 -3.55
N HIS A 78 -2.45 11.62 -4.69
CA HIS A 78 -1.99 11.14 -6.00
C HIS A 78 -1.70 9.65 -6.00
N ILE A 79 -2.64 8.88 -5.42
CA ILE A 79 -2.50 7.43 -5.31
C ILE A 79 -2.88 6.82 -6.65
N GLY A 80 -1.91 6.21 -7.30
CA GLY A 80 -2.15 5.63 -8.62
C GLY A 80 -1.18 4.50 -8.96
N THR A 81 -1.33 3.95 -10.15
CA THR A 81 -0.48 2.90 -10.69
C THR A 81 0.46 3.45 -11.74
N ARG A 82 1.71 2.99 -11.72
CA ARG A 82 2.72 3.25 -12.75
C ARG A 82 2.88 2.09 -13.73
N TRP A 83 2.59 0.90 -13.26
CA TRP A 83 2.72 -0.33 -14.03
C TRP A 83 1.77 -1.38 -13.48
N VAL A 84 1.24 -2.19 -14.35
CA VAL A 84 0.33 -3.29 -14.06
C VAL A 84 0.79 -4.51 -14.86
N ASN A 85 0.77 -5.67 -14.24
CA ASN A 85 1.04 -6.92 -14.92
C ASN A 85 -0.21 -7.37 -15.69
N ASP A 86 -0.16 -7.30 -17.00
CA ASP A 86 -1.26 -7.62 -17.91
C ASP A 86 -1.62 -9.11 -17.95
N SER A 87 -0.70 -9.97 -17.51
CA SER A 87 -0.99 -11.41 -17.35
C SER A 87 -1.81 -11.73 -16.10
N VAL A 88 -1.96 -10.75 -15.18
CA VAL A 88 -2.65 -10.92 -13.88
C VAL A 88 -3.90 -10.06 -13.75
N LEU A 89 -3.86 -8.85 -14.27
CA LEU A 89 -4.94 -7.88 -14.23
C LEU A 89 -5.25 -7.39 -15.65
N ALA A 90 -6.51 -7.13 -15.95
CA ALA A 90 -6.90 -6.58 -17.23
C ALA A 90 -6.15 -5.28 -17.53
N THR A 91 -5.57 -5.17 -18.72
CA THR A 91 -4.86 -3.97 -19.14
C THR A 91 -5.81 -2.79 -19.34
N GLY A 92 -5.34 -1.63 -18.96
CA GLY A 92 -6.05 -0.36 -19.16
C GLY A 92 -5.10 0.81 -18.95
N ALA A 93 -5.59 2.02 -19.17
CA ALA A 93 -4.83 3.21 -18.87
C ALA A 93 -4.44 3.24 -17.38
N LEU A 94 -3.20 3.66 -17.08
CA LEU A 94 -2.77 3.86 -15.70
C LEU A 94 -3.72 4.82 -14.99
N ARG A 95 -4.19 4.42 -13.82
CA ARG A 95 -5.24 5.14 -13.10
C ARG A 95 -4.72 5.75 -11.82
N GLU A 96 -5.25 6.92 -11.51
CA GLU A 96 -5.09 7.60 -10.24
C GLU A 96 -6.44 7.58 -9.51
N LEU A 97 -6.41 7.32 -8.21
CA LEU A 97 -7.61 7.40 -7.37
C LEU A 97 -7.98 8.87 -7.16
N THR A 98 -9.27 9.16 -7.22
CA THR A 98 -9.81 10.50 -6.98
C THR A 98 -9.83 10.91 -5.50
N VAL A 99 -9.33 10.03 -4.62
CA VAL A 99 -9.36 10.21 -3.17
C VAL A 99 -7.96 10.24 -2.57
N GLY A 100 -7.79 11.03 -1.52
CA GLY A 100 -6.64 10.94 -0.63
C GLY A 100 -6.93 10.06 0.58
N VAL A 101 -5.89 9.60 1.25
CA VAL A 101 -6.00 8.76 2.45
C VAL A 101 -5.29 9.42 3.62
N LEU A 102 -6.04 9.73 4.67
CA LEU A 102 -5.49 10.17 5.95
C LEU A 102 -5.37 8.97 6.89
N GLU A 103 -4.15 8.55 7.18
CA GLU A 103 -3.85 7.53 8.17
C GLU A 103 -3.47 8.18 9.50
N VAL A 104 -4.22 7.86 10.55
CA VAL A 104 -3.96 8.36 11.92
C VAL A 104 -3.46 7.19 12.77
N LYS A 105 -2.29 7.37 13.38
CA LYS A 105 -1.72 6.46 14.37
C LYS A 105 -1.59 7.21 15.69
N SER A 106 -2.53 6.98 16.57
CA SER A 106 -2.62 7.60 17.89
C SER A 106 -2.54 6.54 18.99
N PRO A 107 -1.91 6.82 20.13
CA PRO A 107 -2.01 5.98 21.32
C PRO A 107 -3.41 6.04 21.95
N TYR A 108 -4.20 7.05 21.57
CA TYR A 108 -5.55 7.27 22.09
C TYR A 108 -6.61 6.77 21.10
N ARG A 109 -7.79 6.45 21.62
CA ARG A 109 -8.93 5.99 20.80
C ARG A 109 -9.70 7.12 20.12
N HIS A 110 -9.58 8.35 20.64
CA HIS A 110 -10.22 9.51 20.08
C HIS A 110 -9.40 10.14 18.95
N LEU A 111 -10.05 10.95 18.16
CA LEU A 111 -9.40 11.71 17.09
C LEU A 111 -8.42 12.73 17.72
N PRO A 112 -7.22 12.93 17.13
CA PRO A 112 -6.31 14.02 17.54
C PRO A 112 -7.00 15.38 17.48
N ARG A 113 -6.71 16.26 18.43
CA ARG A 113 -7.33 17.60 18.50
C ARG A 113 -7.16 18.41 17.23
N SER A 114 -6.01 18.30 16.57
CA SER A 114 -5.73 18.95 15.29
C SER A 114 -6.69 18.53 14.17
N LEU A 115 -7.35 17.39 14.30
CA LEU A 115 -8.30 16.85 13.32
C LEU A 115 -9.77 17.01 13.75
N GLU A 116 -10.07 17.46 14.97
CA GLU A 116 -11.44 17.66 15.46
C GLU A 116 -12.29 18.54 14.53
N PRO A 117 -11.78 19.66 13.98
CA PRO A 117 -12.55 20.49 13.05
C PRO A 117 -12.92 19.77 11.75
N LEU A 118 -12.17 18.73 11.39
CA LEU A 118 -12.41 17.93 10.20
C LEU A 118 -13.31 16.71 10.46
N ALA A 119 -13.64 16.42 11.74
CA ALA A 119 -14.41 15.23 12.12
C ALA A 119 -15.70 15.03 11.31
N PRO A 120 -16.50 16.07 10.97
CA PRO A 120 -17.71 15.90 10.16
C PRO A 120 -17.44 15.40 8.73
N TYR A 121 -16.23 15.60 8.23
CA TYR A 121 -15.82 15.24 6.86
C TYR A 121 -15.02 13.94 6.81
N LEU A 122 -14.68 13.36 7.97
CA LEU A 122 -13.87 12.16 8.06
C LEU A 122 -14.74 10.93 8.27
N ARG A 123 -14.53 9.92 7.45
CA ARG A 123 -15.14 8.61 7.62
C ARG A 123 -14.06 7.58 7.91
N LYS A 124 -14.18 6.92 9.06
CA LYS A 124 -13.29 5.80 9.40
C LYS A 124 -13.60 4.61 8.52
N THR A 125 -12.61 4.14 7.80
CA THR A 125 -12.74 2.98 6.90
C THR A 125 -11.49 2.10 6.94
N ALA A 126 -11.65 0.84 6.59
CA ALA A 126 -10.52 -0.01 6.21
C ALA A 126 -10.14 0.32 4.77
N PHE A 127 -8.92 0.74 4.54
CA PHE A 127 -8.44 1.14 3.23
C PHE A 127 -7.14 0.42 2.88
N SER A 128 -7.10 -0.19 1.72
CA SER A 128 -5.90 -0.78 1.14
C SER A 128 -5.65 -0.16 -0.24
N LYS A 129 -4.62 0.67 -0.36
CA LYS A 129 -4.23 1.26 -1.65
C LYS A 129 -4.04 0.22 -2.75
N TYR A 130 -3.44 -0.91 -2.38
CA TYR A 130 -3.26 -2.01 -3.31
C TYR A 130 -4.59 -2.58 -3.80
N ALA A 131 -5.52 -2.89 -2.89
CA ALA A 131 -6.81 -3.44 -3.25
C ALA A 131 -7.61 -2.47 -4.12
N GLU A 132 -7.70 -1.21 -3.72
CA GLU A 132 -8.43 -0.18 -4.47
C GLU A 132 -7.86 0.01 -5.89
N CYS A 133 -6.53 0.06 -6.03
CA CYS A 133 -5.91 0.16 -7.33
C CYS A 133 -6.10 -1.12 -8.15
N ALA A 134 -5.95 -2.31 -7.57
CA ALA A 134 -6.15 -3.58 -8.27
C ALA A 134 -7.62 -3.73 -8.74
N GLU A 135 -8.58 -3.41 -7.89
CA GLU A 135 -10.02 -3.46 -8.21
C GLU A 135 -10.38 -2.49 -9.34
N SER A 136 -9.70 -1.34 -9.44
CA SER A 136 -9.94 -0.39 -10.53
C SER A 136 -9.63 -0.97 -11.91
N TYR A 137 -8.79 -2.01 -11.99
CA TYR A 137 -8.50 -2.75 -13.23
C TYR A 137 -9.41 -3.97 -13.41
N ALA A 138 -9.80 -4.63 -12.32
CA ALA A 138 -10.71 -5.77 -12.37
C ALA A 138 -12.15 -5.37 -12.76
N TYR A 139 -12.57 -4.16 -12.35
CA TYR A 139 -13.92 -3.64 -12.61
C TYR A 139 -13.83 -2.27 -13.28
N PRO A 140 -14.04 -2.17 -14.60
CA PRO A 140 -14.11 -0.88 -15.28
C PRO A 140 -15.21 0.01 -14.69
N LEU A 141 -14.94 1.32 -14.62
CA LEU A 141 -15.73 2.36 -13.93
C LEU A 141 -17.23 2.41 -14.29
N SER A 142 -17.65 1.75 -15.34
CA SER A 142 -19.06 1.67 -15.78
C SER A 142 -20.02 0.98 -14.79
N ARG A 143 -19.52 0.42 -13.69
CA ARG A 143 -20.34 -0.23 -12.65
C ARG A 143 -20.35 0.47 -11.29
N ARG A 144 -19.80 1.69 -11.18
CA ARG A 144 -19.81 2.49 -9.94
C ARG A 144 -20.77 3.69 -9.99
N LEU A 145 -21.83 3.62 -10.80
CA LEU A 145 -22.95 4.57 -10.78
C LEU A 145 -24.10 4.01 -9.94
#